data_32eb1406bc5e1066db5bd43eb0da2751
#
_entry.id   32eb1406bc5e1066db5bd43eb0da2751
#
_cell.length_a   1.000
_cell.length_b   1.000
_cell.length_c   1.000
_cell.angle_alpha   90.00
_cell.angle_beta   90.00
_cell.angle_gamma   90.00
#
_symmetry.space_group_name_H-M   'P 1'
#
loop_
_entity.id
_entity.type
_entity.pdbx_description
1 polymer ?
#
loop_
_entity_poly.entity_id
_entity_poly.type
_entity_poly.pdbx_seq_one_letter_code
_entity_poly.pdbx_strand_id
1 'polypeptide(L)'
;MRSMVMVGVLLGVSTASFAQLGGLNGPAVKPKQYIAYTAEEQAVQAGKKSTIELIFKVAEGYHVNSHTPKSELLIPTNLTLKPVQGVTTAVPEYPAGISYSFSFEPNEKLDVYTGTFKVKVPVVATAGTHTVEATLRYQACDHAACYPPKSLPIAIAVTAK
;
A
#
# COMPACT_ATOMS: atom_id res chain seq x y z
N MET A 1 -28.93 -77.73 44.52
CA MET A 1 -28.18 -76.52 44.85
C MET A 1 -27.32 -76.17 43.66
N ARG A 2 -27.70 -75.16 42.90
CA ARG A 2 -27.08 -74.81 41.63
C ARG A 2 -26.49 -73.39 41.75
N SER A 3 -25.18 -73.32 41.79
CA SER A 3 -24.43 -72.08 41.75
C SER A 3 -24.48 -71.48 40.34
N MET A 4 -24.96 -70.27 40.27
CA MET A 4 -25.03 -69.50 39.01
C MET A 4 -23.88 -68.43 39.00
N VAL A 5 -22.92 -68.69 38.18
CA VAL A 5 -21.77 -67.75 37.96
C VAL A 5 -22.21 -66.74 36.95
N MET A 6 -22.28 -65.45 37.34
CA MET A 6 -22.47 -64.33 36.42
C MET A 6 -21.10 -63.85 35.91
N VAL A 7 -20.91 -64.01 34.63
CA VAL A 7 -19.78 -63.44 33.95
C VAL A 7 -20.13 -61.98 33.52
N GLY A 8 -19.48 -61.00 34.14
CA GLY A 8 -19.63 -59.61 33.80
C GLY A 8 -18.72 -59.27 32.64
N VAL A 9 -19.32 -58.88 31.51
CA VAL A 9 -18.57 -58.32 30.34
C VAL A 9 -18.37 -56.84 30.58
N LEU A 10 -17.11 -56.44 30.79
CA LEU A 10 -16.68 -55.04 30.82
C LEU A 10 -16.47 -54.56 29.40
N LEU A 11 -17.41 -53.74 28.91
CA LEU A 11 -17.27 -52.97 27.66
C LEU A 11 -16.36 -51.78 27.93
N GLY A 12 -15.12 -51.88 27.46
CA GLY A 12 -14.18 -50.75 27.45
C GLY A 12 -14.59 -49.69 26.42
N VAL A 13 -15.02 -48.52 26.88
CA VAL A 13 -15.26 -47.35 26.06
C VAL A 13 -13.92 -46.66 25.77
N SER A 14 -13.38 -46.87 24.58
CA SER A 14 -12.21 -46.15 24.11
C SER A 14 -12.61 -44.73 23.70
N THR A 15 -12.30 -43.73 24.52
CA THR A 15 -12.46 -42.33 24.18
C THR A 15 -11.32 -41.93 23.25
N ALA A 16 -11.61 -41.79 21.95
CA ALA A 16 -10.70 -41.18 21.01
C ALA A 16 -10.57 -39.68 21.31
N SER A 17 -9.45 -39.25 21.88
CA SER A 17 -9.11 -37.85 22.04
C SER A 17 -8.75 -37.27 20.67
N PHE A 18 -9.69 -36.51 20.08
CA PHE A 18 -9.36 -35.66 18.95
C PHE A 18 -8.52 -34.51 19.47
N ALA A 19 -7.22 -34.56 19.19
CA ALA A 19 -6.33 -33.41 19.31
C ALA A 19 -6.81 -32.34 18.32
N GLN A 20 -7.49 -31.30 18.81
CA GLN A 20 -7.74 -30.09 18.05
C GLN A 20 -6.38 -29.43 17.77
N LEU A 21 -5.88 -29.56 16.53
CA LEU A 21 -4.87 -28.63 16.03
C LEU A 21 -5.51 -27.24 16.08
N GLY A 22 -5.26 -26.51 17.17
CA GLY A 22 -5.59 -25.09 17.28
C GLY A 22 -4.89 -24.37 16.14
N GLY A 23 -5.70 -23.91 15.15
CA GLY A 23 -5.20 -23.07 14.08
C GLY A 23 -4.52 -21.85 14.69
N LEU A 24 -3.28 -21.60 14.28
CA LEU A 24 -2.51 -20.40 14.59
C LEU A 24 -3.14 -19.19 13.86
N ASN A 25 -4.36 -18.84 14.24
CA ASN A 25 -4.97 -17.57 13.86
C ASN A 25 -4.45 -16.49 14.81
N GLY A 26 -3.15 -16.20 14.74
CA GLY A 26 -2.64 -14.96 15.27
C GLY A 26 -3.31 -13.79 14.53
N PRO A 27 -3.53 -12.62 15.19
CA PRO A 27 -4.09 -11.47 14.54
C PRO A 27 -3.26 -11.16 13.29
N ALA A 28 -3.93 -11.07 12.12
CA ALA A 28 -3.28 -10.76 10.86
C ALA A 28 -2.54 -9.42 11.01
N VAL A 29 -1.22 -9.49 11.09
CA VAL A 29 -0.37 -8.28 11.16
C VAL A 29 -0.54 -7.56 9.83
N LYS A 30 -1.22 -6.40 9.85
CA LYS A 30 -1.32 -5.55 8.66
C LYS A 30 0.10 -5.20 8.20
N PRO A 31 0.44 -5.40 6.92
CA PRO A 31 1.75 -5.06 6.42
C PRO A 31 2.01 -3.56 6.67
N LYS A 32 3.17 -3.24 7.24
CA LYS A 32 3.58 -1.86 7.51
C LYS A 32 3.56 -1.06 6.20
N GLN A 33 2.85 0.06 6.18
CA GLN A 33 2.91 1.04 5.10
C GLN A 33 4.01 2.05 5.42
N TYR A 34 4.78 2.44 4.40
CA TYR A 34 5.87 3.41 4.53
C TYR A 34 5.51 4.78 3.95
N ILE A 35 4.36 4.87 3.29
CA ILE A 35 3.79 6.12 2.78
C ILE A 35 2.36 6.26 3.29
N ALA A 36 2.01 7.44 3.77
CA ALA A 36 0.65 7.88 4.02
C ALA A 36 0.21 8.83 2.92
N TYR A 37 -1.06 8.73 2.49
CA TYR A 37 -1.72 9.69 1.60
C TYR A 37 -2.63 10.60 2.43
N THR A 38 -2.53 11.91 2.20
CA THR A 38 -3.45 12.87 2.80
C THR A 38 -4.60 13.08 1.82
N ALA A 39 -5.78 12.56 2.18
CA ALA A 39 -6.99 12.69 1.37
C ALA A 39 -7.58 14.10 1.55
N GLU A 40 -7.33 14.98 0.58
CA GLU A 40 -7.92 16.31 0.50
C GLU A 40 -8.90 16.35 -0.68
N GLU A 41 -10.04 17.02 -0.50
CA GLU A 41 -10.97 17.28 -1.59
C GLU A 41 -10.32 18.23 -2.60
N GLN A 42 -10.36 17.85 -3.87
CA GLN A 42 -9.80 18.62 -4.97
C GLN A 42 -10.92 19.40 -5.68
N ALA A 43 -10.94 20.72 -5.52
CA ALA A 43 -11.89 21.59 -6.21
C ALA A 43 -11.31 22.05 -7.55
N VAL A 44 -12.05 21.85 -8.64
CA VAL A 44 -11.63 22.23 -10.00
C VAL A 44 -12.75 22.95 -10.75
N GLN A 45 -12.41 23.64 -11.84
CA GLN A 45 -13.42 24.24 -12.72
C GLN A 45 -13.95 23.21 -13.72
N ALA A 46 -15.28 23.08 -13.80
CA ALA A 46 -15.93 22.15 -14.72
C ALA A 46 -15.58 22.45 -16.18
N GLY A 47 -15.20 21.42 -16.94
CA GLY A 47 -14.84 21.50 -18.34
C GLY A 47 -13.52 22.23 -18.64
N LYS A 48 -12.78 22.69 -17.64
CA LYS A 48 -11.49 23.36 -17.80
C LYS A 48 -10.32 22.46 -17.40
N LYS A 49 -9.18 22.67 -18.08
CA LYS A 49 -7.92 22.07 -17.63
C LYS A 49 -7.56 22.60 -16.26
N SER A 50 -7.40 21.71 -15.31
CA SER A 50 -7.05 21.97 -13.91
C SER A 50 -5.94 21.01 -13.50
N THR A 51 -5.29 21.27 -12.37
CA THR A 51 -4.29 20.36 -11.78
C THR A 51 -4.71 20.04 -10.35
N ILE A 52 -4.79 18.79 -10.02
CA ILE A 52 -4.98 18.32 -8.64
C ILE A 52 -3.63 17.94 -8.03
N GLU A 53 -3.46 18.17 -6.74
CA GLU A 53 -2.23 17.85 -6.01
C GLU A 53 -2.49 16.72 -5.00
N LEU A 54 -1.72 15.65 -5.14
CA LEU A 54 -1.79 14.49 -4.25
C LEU A 54 -0.60 14.52 -3.29
N ILE A 55 -0.88 14.61 -1.99
CA ILE A 55 0.13 14.78 -0.95
C ILE A 55 0.45 13.42 -0.31
N PHE A 56 1.70 13.05 -0.36
CA PHE A 56 2.24 11.81 0.22
C PHE A 56 3.28 12.13 1.27
N LYS A 57 3.23 11.42 2.40
CA LYS A 57 4.20 11.53 3.48
C LYS A 57 4.92 10.20 3.68
N VAL A 58 6.22 10.20 3.48
CA VAL A 58 7.10 9.06 3.78
C VAL A 58 7.29 8.97 5.29
N ALA A 59 7.24 7.76 5.85
CA ALA A 59 7.47 7.52 7.26
C ALA A 59 8.89 7.95 7.66
N GLU A 60 9.04 8.45 8.88
CA GLU A 60 10.33 8.85 9.43
C GLU A 60 11.32 7.69 9.44
N GLY A 61 12.58 7.96 9.11
CA GLY A 61 13.64 6.96 8.99
C GLY A 61 13.62 6.17 7.67
N TYR A 62 12.68 6.48 6.76
CA TYR A 62 12.57 5.84 5.46
C TYR A 62 12.71 6.84 4.32
N HIS A 63 13.07 6.32 3.17
CA HIS A 63 12.96 6.98 1.88
C HIS A 63 12.30 6.01 0.88
N VAL A 64 11.78 6.55 -0.21
CA VAL A 64 11.28 5.76 -1.33
C VAL A 64 12.00 6.20 -2.60
N ASN A 65 12.22 5.28 -3.51
CA ASN A 65 12.80 5.63 -4.80
C ASN A 65 11.94 6.70 -5.48
N SER A 66 12.56 7.64 -6.16
CA SER A 66 11.84 8.63 -6.95
C SER A 66 11.09 7.98 -8.13
N HIS A 67 10.38 8.78 -8.91
CA HIS A 67 9.78 8.32 -10.17
C HIS A 67 10.85 7.97 -11.22
N THR A 68 12.01 8.58 -11.15
CA THR A 68 13.14 8.39 -12.07
C THR A 68 14.41 7.98 -11.29
N PRO A 69 14.43 6.78 -10.67
CA PRO A 69 15.61 6.34 -9.95
C PRO A 69 16.79 6.16 -10.90
N LYS A 70 18.02 6.38 -10.41
CA LYS A 70 19.23 6.33 -11.24
C LYS A 70 19.64 4.90 -11.66
N SER A 71 19.12 3.87 -10.98
CA SER A 71 19.42 2.48 -11.29
C SER A 71 18.17 1.76 -11.78
N GLU A 72 18.30 0.97 -12.84
CA GLU A 72 17.22 0.13 -13.40
C GLU A 72 16.82 -1.02 -12.45
N LEU A 73 17.66 -1.34 -11.47
CA LEU A 73 17.34 -2.35 -10.44
C LEU A 73 16.39 -1.83 -9.37
N LEU A 74 16.21 -0.51 -9.28
CA LEU A 74 15.33 0.12 -8.31
C LEU A 74 13.90 0.23 -8.86
N ILE A 75 12.94 -0.06 -8.01
CA ILE A 75 11.52 0.08 -8.36
C ILE A 75 11.09 1.55 -8.21
N PRO A 76 10.69 2.23 -9.28
CA PRO A 76 10.27 3.62 -9.21
C PRO A 76 8.95 3.80 -8.47
N THR A 77 8.77 4.96 -7.86
CA THR A 77 7.46 5.41 -7.39
C THR A 77 6.59 5.78 -8.58
N ASN A 78 5.46 5.10 -8.73
CA ASN A 78 4.55 5.28 -9.86
C ASN A 78 3.08 5.31 -9.41
N LEU A 79 2.34 6.32 -9.86
CA LEU A 79 0.92 6.50 -9.65
C LEU A 79 0.15 6.03 -10.89
N THR A 80 -0.75 5.09 -10.70
CA THR A 80 -1.68 4.63 -11.74
C THR A 80 -3.09 5.04 -11.37
N LEU A 81 -3.76 5.81 -12.23
CA LEU A 81 -5.15 6.24 -12.04
C LEU A 81 -6.07 5.30 -12.83
N LYS A 82 -7.21 4.96 -12.23
CA LYS A 82 -8.25 4.21 -12.94
C LYS A 82 -9.15 5.19 -13.72
N PRO A 83 -9.55 4.84 -14.94
CA PRO A 83 -10.53 5.62 -15.68
C PRO A 83 -11.84 5.74 -14.90
N VAL A 84 -12.44 6.93 -14.89
CA VAL A 84 -13.75 7.19 -14.31
C VAL A 84 -14.56 8.07 -15.25
N GLN A 85 -15.87 7.82 -15.34
CA GLN A 85 -16.74 8.62 -16.18
C GLN A 85 -16.77 10.07 -15.71
N GLY A 86 -16.67 11.00 -16.66
CA GLY A 86 -16.71 12.43 -16.38
C GLY A 86 -15.38 13.04 -15.96
N VAL A 87 -14.31 12.26 -15.82
CA VAL A 87 -12.96 12.79 -15.53
C VAL A 87 -11.94 12.23 -16.52
N THR A 88 -11.22 13.13 -17.17
CA THR A 88 -10.05 12.79 -18.00
C THR A 88 -8.80 13.23 -17.26
N THR A 89 -7.85 12.33 -17.09
CA THR A 89 -6.56 12.60 -16.45
C THR A 89 -5.45 12.53 -17.49
N ALA A 90 -4.42 13.37 -17.34
CA ALA A 90 -3.19 13.24 -18.10
C ALA A 90 -2.11 12.51 -17.27
N VAL A 91 -0.92 12.39 -17.83
CA VAL A 91 0.22 11.75 -17.16
C VAL A 91 0.56 12.51 -15.87
N PRO A 92 0.70 11.83 -14.73
CA PRO A 92 1.10 12.44 -13.47
C PRO A 92 2.50 13.10 -13.58
N GLU A 93 2.65 14.25 -12.94
CA GLU A 93 3.91 14.99 -12.84
C GLU A 93 4.50 14.79 -11.45
N TYR A 94 5.74 14.36 -11.39
CA TYR A 94 6.44 14.06 -10.15
C TYR A 94 7.46 15.14 -9.82
N PRO A 95 7.72 15.42 -8.54
CA PRO A 95 8.80 16.32 -8.17
C PRO A 95 10.15 15.69 -8.48
N ALA A 96 11.18 16.51 -8.57
CA ALA A 96 12.55 16.01 -8.56
C ALA A 96 12.82 15.27 -7.24
N GLY A 97 13.54 14.17 -7.31
CA GLY A 97 14.02 13.49 -6.12
C GLY A 97 15.22 14.23 -5.51
N ILE A 98 15.58 13.81 -4.30
CA ILE A 98 16.80 14.27 -3.64
C ILE A 98 17.88 13.20 -3.73
N SER A 99 19.14 13.63 -3.77
CA SER A 99 20.28 12.70 -3.78
C SER A 99 20.44 12.07 -2.41
N TYR A 100 20.51 10.76 -2.38
CA TYR A 100 20.75 9.94 -1.19
C TYR A 100 21.88 8.94 -1.45
N SER A 101 22.64 8.57 -0.40
CA SER A 101 23.62 7.48 -0.47
C SER A 101 23.56 6.66 0.81
N PHE A 102 23.71 5.37 0.68
CA PHE A 102 23.92 4.52 1.84
C PHE A 102 25.30 4.79 2.45
N SER A 103 25.40 4.68 3.77
CA SER A 103 26.68 4.86 4.48
C SER A 103 27.74 3.82 4.07
N PHE A 104 27.31 2.63 3.69
CA PHE A 104 28.18 1.54 3.23
C PHE A 104 28.51 1.64 1.72
N GLU A 105 27.79 2.45 0.95
CA GLU A 105 28.03 2.73 -0.48
C GLU A 105 27.95 4.24 -0.77
N PRO A 106 28.88 5.05 -0.22
CA PRO A 106 28.76 6.52 -0.30
C PRO A 106 28.94 7.08 -1.72
N ASN A 107 29.54 6.30 -2.63
CA ASN A 107 29.75 6.70 -4.02
C ASN A 107 28.51 6.45 -4.90
N GLU A 108 27.62 5.56 -4.52
CA GLU A 108 26.35 5.35 -5.21
C GLU A 108 25.35 6.43 -4.81
N LYS A 109 24.86 7.16 -5.80
CA LYS A 109 23.88 8.24 -5.62
C LYS A 109 22.52 7.76 -6.10
N LEU A 110 21.61 7.58 -5.16
CA LEU A 110 20.20 7.30 -5.41
C LEU A 110 19.44 8.60 -5.59
N ASP A 111 18.31 8.53 -6.29
CA ASP A 111 17.33 9.60 -6.41
C ASP A 111 16.07 9.16 -5.67
N VAL A 112 15.68 9.87 -4.59
CA VAL A 112 14.66 9.41 -3.65
C VAL A 112 13.72 10.52 -3.22
N TYR A 113 12.56 10.14 -2.68
CA TYR A 113 11.67 11.02 -1.92
C TYR A 113 11.76 10.70 -0.43
N THR A 114 11.81 11.76 0.39
CA THR A 114 11.74 11.71 1.86
C THR A 114 10.71 12.72 2.35
N GLY A 115 10.27 12.58 3.59
CA GLY A 115 9.33 13.54 4.18
C GLY A 115 8.04 13.64 3.38
N THR A 116 7.64 14.84 2.99
CA THR A 116 6.42 15.07 2.21
C THR A 116 6.77 15.41 0.76
N PHE A 117 6.11 14.72 -0.19
CA PHE A 117 6.20 15.04 -1.61
C PHE A 117 4.81 15.10 -2.24
N LYS A 118 4.70 15.80 -3.37
CA LYS A 118 3.45 16.00 -4.09
C LYS A 118 3.56 15.45 -5.51
N VAL A 119 2.51 14.73 -5.92
CA VAL A 119 2.32 14.34 -7.32
C VAL A 119 1.19 15.20 -7.87
N LYS A 120 1.43 15.86 -8.99
CA LYS A 120 0.45 16.68 -9.70
C LYS A 120 -0.19 15.87 -10.81
N VAL A 121 -1.51 15.96 -10.94
CA VAL A 121 -2.24 15.29 -11.99
C VAL A 121 -3.08 16.30 -12.75
N PRO A 122 -2.76 16.58 -14.01
CA PRO A 122 -3.63 17.41 -14.85
C PRO A 122 -4.94 16.67 -15.12
N VAL A 123 -6.06 17.39 -14.96
CA VAL A 123 -7.40 16.82 -15.08
C VAL A 123 -8.34 17.76 -15.84
N VAL A 124 -9.37 17.17 -16.48
CA VAL A 124 -10.58 17.85 -16.93
C VAL A 124 -11.74 17.05 -16.39
N ALA A 125 -12.64 17.69 -15.63
CA ALA A 125 -13.82 17.04 -15.05
C ALA A 125 -15.11 17.72 -15.51
N THR A 126 -16.15 16.93 -15.77
CA THR A 126 -17.52 17.45 -15.96
C THR A 126 -18.06 17.94 -14.62
N ALA A 127 -19.06 18.85 -14.63
CA ALA A 127 -19.68 19.35 -13.41
C ALA A 127 -20.19 18.19 -12.52
N GLY A 128 -19.95 18.29 -11.22
CA GLY A 128 -20.36 17.32 -10.21
C GLY A 128 -19.19 16.83 -9.34
N THR A 129 -19.47 15.82 -8.51
CA THR A 129 -18.50 15.18 -7.64
C THR A 129 -18.11 13.81 -8.20
N HIS A 130 -16.82 13.56 -8.29
CA HIS A 130 -16.24 12.34 -8.84
C HIS A 130 -15.27 11.73 -7.83
N THR A 131 -15.17 10.41 -7.80
CA THR A 131 -14.12 9.70 -7.05
C THR A 131 -13.21 9.00 -8.05
N VAL A 132 -11.96 9.43 -8.10
CA VAL A 132 -10.93 8.81 -8.92
C VAL A 132 -10.12 7.85 -8.06
N GLU A 133 -10.21 6.55 -8.37
CA GLU A 133 -9.37 5.55 -7.71
C GLU A 133 -7.98 5.54 -8.36
N ALA A 134 -6.96 5.44 -7.51
CA ALA A 134 -5.59 5.32 -7.97
C ALA A 134 -4.78 4.38 -7.07
N THR A 135 -3.62 3.98 -7.54
CA THR A 135 -2.68 3.15 -6.79
C THR A 135 -1.27 3.73 -6.94
N LEU A 136 -0.65 4.05 -5.81
CA LEU A 136 0.76 4.42 -5.76
C LEU A 136 1.59 3.15 -5.50
N ARG A 137 2.37 2.71 -6.49
CA ARG A 137 3.37 1.65 -6.32
C ARG A 137 4.71 2.30 -5.98
N TYR A 138 5.40 1.75 -4.97
CA TYR A 138 6.67 2.31 -4.50
C TYR A 138 7.54 1.23 -3.86
N GLN A 139 8.83 1.48 -3.73
CA GLN A 139 9.77 0.70 -2.94
C GLN A 139 10.37 1.60 -1.87
N ALA A 140 10.23 1.17 -0.62
CA ALA A 140 10.81 1.87 0.53
C ALA A 140 12.12 1.24 0.95
N CYS A 141 13.04 2.09 1.40
CA CYS A 141 14.32 1.69 1.97
C CYS A 141 14.53 2.45 3.29
N ASP A 142 15.31 1.87 4.20
CA ASP A 142 15.89 2.56 5.35
C ASP A 142 17.40 2.78 5.12
N HIS A 143 18.16 3.03 6.17
CA HIS A 143 19.60 3.24 6.08
C HIS A 143 20.41 1.97 5.81
N ALA A 144 19.80 0.78 5.89
CA ALA A 144 20.48 -0.51 5.81
C ALA A 144 19.99 -1.36 4.63
N ALA A 145 18.72 -1.24 4.22
CA ALA A 145 18.14 -2.12 3.21
C ALA A 145 16.92 -1.52 2.51
N CYS A 146 16.65 -2.04 1.31
CA CYS A 146 15.39 -1.81 0.60
C CYS A 146 14.43 -2.98 0.82
N TYR A 147 13.15 -2.66 0.99
CA TYR A 147 12.08 -3.62 1.23
C TYR A 147 11.39 -4.02 -0.07
N PRO A 148 10.63 -5.12 -0.06
CA PRO A 148 9.81 -5.47 -1.21
C PRO A 148 8.84 -4.33 -1.59
N PRO A 149 8.59 -4.10 -2.89
CA PRO A 149 7.70 -3.05 -3.34
C PRO A 149 6.30 -3.21 -2.78
N LYS A 150 5.65 -2.09 -2.51
CA LYS A 150 4.28 -2.00 -2.00
C LYS A 150 3.38 -1.19 -2.92
N SER A 151 2.09 -1.39 -2.73
CA SER A 151 1.04 -0.62 -3.38
C SER A 151 0.14 0.01 -2.34
N LEU A 152 -0.10 1.32 -2.48
CA LEU A 152 -1.01 2.10 -1.65
C LEU A 152 -2.23 2.47 -2.50
N PRO A 153 -3.40 1.85 -2.28
CA PRO A 153 -4.63 2.28 -2.92
C PRO A 153 -5.09 3.60 -2.30
N ILE A 154 -5.54 4.52 -3.14
CA ILE A 154 -6.07 5.82 -2.74
C ILE A 154 -7.36 6.14 -3.50
N ALA A 155 -8.24 6.91 -2.88
CA ALA A 155 -9.43 7.48 -3.49
C ALA A 155 -9.30 9.01 -3.44
N ILE A 156 -9.50 9.65 -4.59
CA ILE A 156 -9.34 11.08 -4.78
C ILE A 156 -10.73 11.67 -5.02
N ALA A 157 -11.21 12.50 -4.10
CA ALA A 157 -12.46 13.22 -4.27
C ALA A 157 -12.22 14.48 -5.11
N VAL A 158 -12.89 14.59 -6.26
CA VAL A 158 -12.80 15.73 -7.17
C VAL A 158 -14.16 16.37 -7.33
N THR A 159 -14.30 17.62 -6.92
CA THR A 159 -15.52 18.42 -7.10
C THR A 159 -15.31 19.47 -8.18
N ALA A 160 -16.03 19.35 -9.28
CA ALA A 160 -15.99 20.27 -10.42
C ALA A 160 -17.21 21.20 -10.43
N LYS A 161 -16.99 22.52 -10.38
CA LYS A 161 -18.02 23.58 -10.38
C LYS A 161 -17.80 24.56 -11.51
#